data_41881db60eaec6cc8c602503b5afd0f1
#
_entry.id   41881db60eaec6cc8c602503b5afd0f1
#
_cell.length_a   1.000
_cell.length_b   1.000
_cell.length_c   1.000
_cell.angle_alpha   90.00
_cell.angle_beta   90.00
_cell.angle_gamma   90.00
#
_symmetry.space_group_name_H-M   'P 1'
#
loop_
_entity.id
_entity.type
_entity.pdbx_description
1 polymer ?
#
loop_
_entity_poly.entity_id
_entity_poly.type
_entity_poly.pdbx_seq_one_letter_code
_entity_poly.pdbx_strand_id
1 'polypeptide(L)'
;QRVSLVYLIVFCLLGLLVARLGWLTLVKGRYLEAKANTEWQKEISVTATRGDILDRNESILVSSANVYRLDFDLDAIKTHMKKSEVTKEEIAKQIAGVVSEVSYDDILKALNRKNSDGSDATYAPLVRGITKDIADSADDLDIYGLIVSRDVKRYYPNGNFLASALGGINSEGVGLTGIELQYDE
;
A
#
# COMPACT_ATOMS: atom_id res chain seq x y z
N GLN A 1 24.20 -8.67 58.35
CA GLN A 1 23.65 -7.30 58.05
C GLN A 1 23.79 -6.93 56.60
N ARG A 2 24.93 -7.07 55.90
CA ARG A 2 25.12 -6.68 54.50
C ARG A 2 24.30 -7.56 53.53
N VAL A 3 24.23 -8.86 53.79
CA VAL A 3 23.48 -9.82 53.00
C VAL A 3 21.97 -9.58 53.10
N SER A 4 21.46 -9.29 54.31
CA SER A 4 20.04 -8.99 54.55
C SER A 4 19.61 -7.71 53.82
N LEU A 5 20.47 -6.71 53.69
CA LEU A 5 20.22 -5.48 52.96
C LEU A 5 20.11 -5.72 51.46
N VAL A 6 20.94 -6.61 50.92
CA VAL A 6 20.85 -7.00 49.50
C VAL A 6 19.54 -7.73 49.20
N TYR A 7 19.12 -8.66 50.05
CA TYR A 7 17.83 -9.34 49.90
C TYR A 7 16.65 -8.38 49.95
N LEU A 8 16.70 -7.42 50.88
CA LEU A 8 15.66 -6.40 50.98
C LEU A 8 15.56 -5.53 49.71
N ILE A 9 16.70 -5.11 49.15
CA ILE A 9 16.73 -4.33 47.89
C ILE A 9 16.14 -5.18 46.73
N VAL A 10 16.55 -6.43 46.61
CA VAL A 10 16.04 -7.32 45.54
C VAL A 10 14.53 -7.53 45.70
N PHE A 11 14.04 -7.75 46.94
CA PHE A 11 12.63 -7.91 47.21
C PHE A 11 11.81 -6.66 46.89
N CYS A 12 12.33 -5.45 47.21
CA CYS A 12 11.71 -4.18 46.84
C CYS A 12 11.65 -3.97 45.34
N LEU A 13 12.73 -4.28 44.61
CA LEU A 13 12.76 -4.21 43.15
C LEU A 13 11.74 -5.14 42.51
N LEU A 14 11.64 -6.37 43.03
CA LEU A 14 10.69 -7.36 42.53
C LEU A 14 9.24 -6.92 42.80
N GLY A 15 8.98 -6.36 43.97
CA GLY A 15 7.68 -5.77 44.32
C GLY A 15 7.30 -4.60 43.42
N LEU A 16 8.25 -3.75 43.08
CA LEU A 16 8.03 -2.60 42.16
C LEU A 16 7.75 -3.07 40.74
N LEU A 17 8.43 -4.13 40.27
CA LEU A 17 8.15 -4.78 38.97
C LEU A 17 6.74 -5.36 38.92
N VAL A 18 6.32 -6.10 39.94
CA VAL A 18 4.96 -6.67 40.01
C VAL A 18 3.90 -5.58 40.05
N ALA A 19 4.12 -4.51 40.84
CA ALA A 19 3.22 -3.38 40.90
C ALA A 19 3.10 -2.67 39.55
N ARG A 20 4.21 -2.51 38.83
CA ARG A 20 4.24 -1.93 37.48
C ARG A 20 3.49 -2.79 36.46
N LEU A 21 3.69 -4.10 36.48
CA LEU A 21 2.96 -5.03 35.62
C LEU A 21 1.46 -5.00 35.91
N GLY A 22 1.07 -5.01 37.19
CA GLY A 22 -0.32 -4.86 37.60
C GLY A 22 -0.95 -3.56 37.09
N TRP A 23 -0.24 -2.44 37.21
CA TRP A 23 -0.69 -1.16 36.67
C TRP A 23 -0.89 -1.20 35.16
N LEU A 24 0.06 -1.78 34.40
CA LEU A 24 -0.01 -1.88 32.95
C LEU A 24 -1.19 -2.77 32.49
N THR A 25 -1.42 -3.89 33.18
CA THR A 25 -2.48 -4.82 32.80
C THR A 25 -3.87 -4.34 33.24
N LEU A 26 -4.01 -3.83 34.46
CA LEU A 26 -5.32 -3.45 35.01
C LEU A 26 -5.77 -2.05 34.61
N VAL A 27 -4.84 -1.09 34.51
CA VAL A 27 -5.19 0.31 34.24
C VAL A 27 -5.03 0.66 32.75
N LYS A 28 -3.89 0.28 32.14
CA LYS A 28 -3.61 0.59 30.74
C LYS A 28 -3.99 -0.56 29.78
N GLY A 29 -4.37 -1.72 30.24
CA GLY A 29 -4.68 -2.89 29.41
C GLY A 29 -5.70 -2.58 28.32
N ARG A 30 -6.85 -1.99 28.68
CA ARG A 30 -7.89 -1.64 27.73
C ARG A 30 -7.43 -0.59 26.69
N TYR A 31 -6.63 0.39 27.10
CA TYR A 31 -6.10 1.38 26.18
C TYR A 31 -5.08 0.79 25.21
N LEU A 32 -4.21 -0.08 25.68
CA LEU A 32 -3.22 -0.76 24.85
C LEU A 32 -3.87 -1.77 23.92
N GLU A 33 -4.90 -2.48 24.40
CA GLU A 33 -5.71 -3.38 23.57
C GLU A 33 -6.47 -2.64 22.46
N ALA A 34 -7.12 -1.51 22.79
CA ALA A 34 -7.78 -0.67 21.80
C ALA A 34 -6.78 -0.14 20.75
N LYS A 35 -5.60 0.29 21.19
CA LYS A 35 -4.55 0.76 20.29
C LYS A 35 -3.99 -0.37 19.43
N ALA A 36 -3.74 -1.53 20.00
CA ALA A 36 -3.31 -2.72 19.25
C ALA A 36 -4.35 -3.15 18.21
N ASN A 37 -5.63 -3.18 18.59
CA ASN A 37 -6.72 -3.50 17.67
C ASN A 37 -6.83 -2.48 16.52
N THR A 38 -6.62 -1.19 16.77
CA THR A 38 -6.61 -0.17 15.72
C THR A 38 -5.43 -0.33 14.76
N GLU A 39 -4.28 -0.73 15.25
CA GLU A 39 -3.09 -0.98 14.43
C GLU A 39 -3.17 -2.32 13.67
N TRP A 40 -3.80 -3.34 14.26
CA TRP A 40 -3.93 -4.68 13.67
C TRP A 40 -5.16 -4.83 12.78
N GLN A 41 -6.24 -4.10 13.07
CA GLN A 41 -7.41 -3.99 12.21
C GLN A 41 -7.24 -2.81 11.24
N LYS A 42 -6.17 -2.79 10.47
CA LYS A 42 -6.26 -2.12 9.18
C LYS A 42 -7.26 -2.92 8.38
N GLU A 43 -8.50 -2.40 8.29
CA GLU A 43 -9.49 -2.94 7.37
C GLU A 43 -8.84 -2.98 5.99
N ILE A 44 -8.46 -4.17 5.56
CA ILE A 44 -8.13 -4.40 4.17
C ILE A 44 -9.48 -4.32 3.46
N SER A 45 -9.81 -3.13 3.00
CA SER A 45 -10.96 -2.93 2.12
C SER A 45 -10.73 -3.75 0.85
N VAL A 46 -11.27 -4.95 0.82
CA VAL A 46 -11.29 -5.78 -0.39
C VAL A 46 -12.40 -5.23 -1.26
N THR A 47 -12.05 -4.34 -2.18
CA THR A 47 -12.99 -3.88 -3.20
C THR A 47 -13.40 -5.06 -4.06
N ALA A 48 -14.68 -5.34 -4.14
CA ALA A 48 -15.22 -6.37 -5.02
C ALA A 48 -14.86 -6.05 -6.48
N THR A 49 -14.46 -7.06 -7.23
CA THR A 49 -14.21 -6.89 -8.67
C THR A 49 -15.53 -6.68 -9.38
N ARG A 50 -15.63 -5.64 -10.21
CA ARG A 50 -16.82 -5.40 -11.04
C ARG A 50 -17.06 -6.56 -11.99
N GLY A 51 -18.33 -6.97 -12.13
CA GLY A 51 -18.77 -7.99 -13.07
C GLY A 51 -18.55 -7.56 -14.53
N ASP A 52 -18.58 -8.52 -15.42
CA ASP A 52 -18.50 -8.29 -16.86
C ASP A 52 -19.83 -7.74 -17.40
N ILE A 53 -19.76 -6.90 -18.42
CA ILE A 53 -20.93 -6.46 -19.20
C ILE A 53 -20.91 -7.24 -20.50
N LEU A 54 -21.97 -7.97 -20.76
CA LEU A 54 -22.13 -8.84 -21.92
C LEU A 54 -23.24 -8.32 -22.84
N ASP A 55 -23.17 -8.70 -24.10
CA ASP A 55 -24.29 -8.54 -25.04
C ASP A 55 -25.31 -9.68 -24.90
N ARG A 56 -26.38 -9.67 -25.71
CA ARG A 56 -27.40 -10.74 -25.75
C ARG A 56 -26.88 -12.13 -26.15
N ASN A 57 -25.70 -12.19 -26.77
CA ASN A 57 -25.04 -13.40 -27.22
C ASN A 57 -23.91 -13.82 -26.29
N GLU A 58 -23.84 -13.22 -25.09
CA GLU A 58 -22.80 -13.45 -24.08
C GLU A 58 -21.40 -13.01 -24.54
N SER A 59 -21.30 -12.15 -25.57
CA SER A 59 -20.02 -11.56 -25.98
C SER A 59 -19.62 -10.46 -25.01
N ILE A 60 -18.35 -10.46 -24.59
CA ILE A 60 -17.83 -9.50 -23.62
C ILE A 60 -17.74 -8.12 -24.25
N LEU A 61 -18.51 -7.16 -23.70
CA LEU A 61 -18.44 -5.75 -24.02
C LEU A 61 -17.48 -4.99 -23.09
N VAL A 62 -17.47 -5.35 -21.80
CA VAL A 62 -16.56 -4.80 -20.81
C VAL A 62 -16.21 -5.88 -19.80
N SER A 63 -14.94 -6.00 -19.44
CA SER A 63 -14.49 -6.90 -18.38
C SER A 63 -13.49 -6.25 -17.44
N SER A 64 -13.25 -6.89 -16.30
CA SER A 64 -12.25 -6.46 -15.32
C SER A 64 -11.01 -7.34 -15.42
N ALA A 65 -9.85 -6.74 -15.61
CA ALA A 65 -8.57 -7.45 -15.61
C ALA A 65 -7.83 -7.19 -14.30
N ASN A 66 -7.31 -8.25 -13.69
CA ASN A 66 -6.42 -8.14 -12.54
C ASN A 66 -5.07 -7.64 -13.03
N VAL A 67 -4.67 -6.50 -12.52
CA VAL A 67 -3.39 -5.85 -12.79
C VAL A 67 -2.71 -5.52 -11.47
N TYR A 68 -1.55 -4.89 -11.54
CA TYR A 68 -0.80 -4.46 -10.37
C TYR A 68 -0.46 -2.99 -10.49
N ARG A 69 -0.14 -2.41 -9.35
CA ARG A 69 0.39 -1.05 -9.26
C ARG A 69 1.62 -1.04 -8.38
N LEU A 70 2.50 -0.10 -8.66
CA LEU A 70 3.68 0.19 -7.86
C LEU A 70 3.54 1.57 -7.25
N ASP A 71 3.85 1.66 -5.98
CA ASP A 71 3.84 2.88 -5.20
C ASP A 71 5.12 2.97 -4.36
N PHE A 72 5.49 4.17 -3.92
CA PHE A 72 6.59 4.38 -3.00
C PHE A 72 6.11 4.81 -1.62
N ASP A 73 6.56 4.13 -0.59
CA ASP A 73 6.69 4.67 0.76
C ASP A 73 8.04 5.41 0.84
N LEU A 74 8.01 6.73 0.73
CA LEU A 74 9.21 7.53 0.64
C LEU A 74 10.02 7.58 1.95
N ASP A 75 9.37 7.34 3.10
CA ASP A 75 10.09 7.28 4.38
C ASP A 75 10.80 5.94 4.56
N ALA A 76 10.18 4.85 4.08
CA ALA A 76 10.82 3.54 4.00
C ALA A 76 11.99 3.55 3.00
N ILE A 77 11.83 4.19 1.83
CA ILE A 77 12.91 4.39 0.84
C ILE A 77 14.09 5.16 1.45
N LYS A 78 13.85 6.25 2.18
CA LYS A 78 14.93 6.99 2.88
C LYS A 78 15.68 6.10 3.87
N THR A 79 14.97 5.21 4.53
CA THR A 79 15.56 4.24 5.47
C THR A 79 16.39 3.19 4.72
N HIS A 80 15.88 2.68 3.59
CA HIS A 80 16.59 1.75 2.71
C HIS A 80 17.90 2.35 2.20
N MET A 81 17.86 3.57 1.68
CA MET A 81 19.03 4.29 1.18
C MET A 81 20.12 4.44 2.25
N LYS A 82 19.74 4.78 3.49
CA LYS A 82 20.70 4.91 4.60
C LYS A 82 21.33 3.58 4.99
N LYS A 83 20.57 2.48 4.94
CA LYS A 83 21.03 1.15 5.35
C LYS A 83 21.87 0.47 4.30
N SER A 84 21.51 0.64 3.03
CA SER A 84 22.16 -0.04 1.89
C SER A 84 23.18 0.85 1.16
N GLU A 85 23.34 2.11 1.58
CA GLU A 85 24.22 3.12 0.95
C GLU A 85 23.90 3.35 -0.55
N VAL A 86 22.64 3.15 -0.93
CA VAL A 86 22.15 3.27 -2.33
C VAL A 86 21.58 4.67 -2.55
N THR A 87 21.77 5.22 -3.75
CA THR A 87 21.23 6.53 -4.15
C THR A 87 19.84 6.41 -4.80
N LYS A 88 19.12 7.53 -4.91
CA LYS A 88 17.84 7.57 -5.63
C LYS A 88 17.98 7.22 -7.11
N GLU A 89 19.09 7.64 -7.68
CA GLU A 89 19.48 7.39 -9.07
C GLU A 89 19.67 5.90 -9.35
N GLU A 90 20.30 5.18 -8.41
CA GLU A 90 20.49 3.72 -8.50
C GLU A 90 19.16 2.97 -8.36
N ILE A 91 18.32 3.35 -7.39
CA ILE A 91 16.97 2.80 -7.24
C ILE A 91 16.15 3.04 -8.52
N ALA A 92 16.17 4.27 -9.05
CA ALA A 92 15.46 4.59 -10.28
C ALA A 92 15.96 3.78 -11.47
N LYS A 93 17.28 3.54 -11.57
CA LYS A 93 17.86 2.72 -12.62
C LYS A 93 17.49 1.25 -12.52
N GLN A 94 17.45 0.69 -11.31
CA GLN A 94 17.03 -0.70 -11.07
C GLN A 94 15.58 -0.89 -11.49
N ILE A 95 14.69 0.01 -11.05
CA ILE A 95 13.26 -0.07 -11.37
C ILE A 95 13.02 0.14 -12.88
N ALA A 96 13.69 1.12 -13.51
CA ALA A 96 13.58 1.36 -14.95
C ALA A 96 14.11 0.18 -15.81
N GLY A 97 14.99 -0.65 -15.25
CA GLY A 97 15.48 -1.87 -15.90
C GLY A 97 14.44 -2.99 -15.95
N VAL A 98 13.45 -2.97 -15.06
CA VAL A 98 12.42 -4.00 -14.92
C VAL A 98 11.06 -3.50 -15.40
N VAL A 99 10.71 -2.27 -15.11
CA VAL A 99 9.39 -1.66 -15.41
C VAL A 99 9.53 -0.77 -16.62
N SER A 100 9.25 -1.30 -17.80
CA SER A 100 9.36 -0.58 -19.07
C SER A 100 8.27 0.49 -19.28
N GLU A 101 7.18 0.41 -18.52
CA GLU A 101 6.04 1.33 -18.60
C GLU A 101 6.31 2.70 -18.00
N VAL A 102 7.41 2.86 -17.27
CA VAL A 102 7.76 4.12 -16.60
C VAL A 102 9.16 4.57 -16.99
N SER A 103 9.29 5.83 -17.32
CA SER A 103 10.61 6.40 -17.64
C SER A 103 11.45 6.61 -16.37
N TYR A 104 12.76 6.55 -16.53
CA TYR A 104 13.72 6.86 -15.45
C TYR A 104 13.44 8.24 -14.80
N ASP A 105 13.11 9.25 -15.62
CA ASP A 105 12.81 10.59 -15.12
C ASP A 105 11.53 10.65 -14.29
N ASP A 106 10.50 9.87 -14.64
CA ASP A 106 9.25 9.82 -13.87
C ASP A 106 9.45 9.08 -12.53
N ILE A 107 10.29 8.06 -12.49
CA ILE A 107 10.68 7.40 -11.24
C ILE A 107 11.41 8.41 -10.34
N LEU A 108 12.37 9.16 -10.86
CA LEU A 108 13.07 10.20 -10.09
C LEU A 108 12.14 11.30 -9.60
N LYS A 109 11.16 11.73 -10.41
CA LYS A 109 10.13 12.70 -9.99
C LYS A 109 9.30 12.13 -8.83
N ALA A 110 8.89 10.86 -8.91
CA ALA A 110 8.15 10.20 -7.83
C ALA A 110 8.98 10.13 -6.54
N LEU A 111 10.27 9.74 -6.61
CA LEU A 111 11.19 9.68 -5.48
C LEU A 111 11.52 11.06 -4.86
N ASN A 112 11.33 12.15 -5.63
CA ASN A 112 11.54 13.52 -5.18
C ASN A 112 10.22 14.28 -4.94
N ARG A 113 9.10 13.56 -4.85
CA ARG A 113 7.79 14.17 -4.67
C ARG A 113 7.73 14.98 -3.38
N LYS A 114 7.14 16.17 -3.49
CA LYS A 114 6.85 17.05 -2.36
C LYS A 114 5.35 17.30 -2.24
N ASN A 115 4.91 17.58 -1.04
CA ASN A 115 3.56 18.05 -0.77
C ASN A 115 3.34 19.48 -1.28
N SER A 116 2.09 19.93 -1.30
CA SER A 116 1.72 21.28 -1.74
C SER A 116 2.31 22.39 -0.84
N ASP A 117 2.66 22.05 0.39
CA ASP A 117 3.31 22.95 1.37
C ASP A 117 4.85 22.99 1.26
N GLY A 118 5.43 22.24 0.29
CA GLY A 118 6.87 22.14 0.07
C GLY A 118 7.58 21.13 0.98
N SER A 119 6.88 20.47 1.90
CA SER A 119 7.42 19.36 2.71
C SER A 119 7.64 18.12 1.87
N ASP A 120 8.50 17.22 2.33
CA ASP A 120 8.69 15.93 1.70
C ASP A 120 7.40 15.11 1.77
N ALA A 121 6.97 14.53 0.67
CA ALA A 121 5.86 13.58 0.67
C ALA A 121 6.30 12.27 1.35
N THR A 122 5.35 11.60 2.00
CA THR A 122 5.56 10.26 2.59
C THR A 122 5.22 9.14 1.61
N TYR A 123 4.41 9.46 0.59
CA TYR A 123 3.88 8.51 -0.38
C TYR A 123 3.91 9.08 -1.80
N ALA A 124 4.26 8.26 -2.76
CA ALA A 124 4.21 8.62 -4.17
C ALA A 124 3.73 7.44 -5.03
N PRO A 125 2.61 7.59 -5.77
CA PRO A 125 2.24 6.61 -6.79
C PRO A 125 3.26 6.64 -7.93
N LEU A 126 3.61 5.46 -8.45
CA LEU A 126 4.54 5.34 -9.57
C LEU A 126 3.84 4.93 -10.85
N VAL A 127 3.25 3.74 -10.89
CA VAL A 127 2.58 3.21 -12.08
C VAL A 127 1.42 2.30 -11.70
N ARG A 128 0.40 2.27 -12.55
CA ARG A 128 -0.76 1.39 -12.42
C ARG A 128 -0.97 0.58 -13.70
N GLY A 129 -1.57 -0.57 -13.55
CA GLY A 129 -1.99 -1.39 -14.69
C GLY A 129 -0.89 -2.24 -15.30
N ILE A 130 0.17 -2.55 -14.55
CA ILE A 130 1.23 -3.46 -14.97
C ILE A 130 0.79 -4.92 -14.85
N THR A 131 1.43 -5.77 -15.62
CA THR A 131 1.19 -7.23 -15.57
C THR A 131 1.79 -7.87 -14.31
N LYS A 132 1.35 -9.09 -14.01
CA LYS A 132 1.88 -9.83 -12.87
C LYS A 132 3.39 -10.07 -12.99
N ASP A 133 3.88 -10.43 -14.17
CA ASP A 133 5.29 -10.74 -14.37
C ASP A 133 6.21 -9.54 -14.07
N ILE A 134 5.77 -8.33 -14.45
CA ILE A 134 6.50 -7.09 -14.15
C ILE A 134 6.41 -6.78 -12.66
N ALA A 135 5.25 -6.99 -12.05
CA ALA A 135 5.05 -6.79 -10.62
C ALA A 135 5.93 -7.72 -9.78
N ASP A 136 5.97 -9.01 -10.13
CA ASP A 136 6.83 -10.01 -9.48
C ASP A 136 8.32 -9.64 -9.65
N SER A 137 8.72 -9.23 -10.86
CA SER A 137 10.10 -8.78 -11.12
C SER A 137 10.48 -7.50 -10.37
N ALA A 138 9.52 -6.61 -10.11
CA ALA A 138 9.75 -5.41 -9.31
C ALA A 138 9.84 -5.74 -7.80
N ASP A 139 9.07 -6.72 -7.34
CA ASP A 139 9.12 -7.22 -5.95
C ASP A 139 10.47 -7.92 -5.67
N ASP A 140 10.99 -8.68 -6.64
CA ASP A 140 12.28 -9.37 -6.57
C ASP A 140 13.49 -8.42 -6.45
N LEU A 141 13.32 -7.10 -6.70
CA LEU A 141 14.38 -6.11 -6.46
C LEU A 141 14.64 -5.89 -4.96
N ASP A 142 13.77 -6.36 -4.07
CA ASP A 142 13.87 -6.26 -2.60
C ASP A 142 14.18 -4.82 -2.12
N ILE A 143 13.58 -3.83 -2.76
CA ILE A 143 13.72 -2.41 -2.41
C ILE A 143 12.74 -2.08 -1.30
N TYR A 144 13.24 -1.94 -0.07
CA TYR A 144 12.40 -1.57 1.07
C TYR A 144 11.76 -0.20 0.87
N GLY A 145 10.43 -0.18 0.77
CA GLY A 145 9.64 1.00 0.47
C GLY A 145 9.06 1.03 -0.95
N LEU A 146 9.40 0.08 -1.82
CA LEU A 146 8.64 -0.19 -3.03
C LEU A 146 7.45 -1.07 -2.66
N ILE A 147 6.24 -0.59 -2.91
CA ILE A 147 5.00 -1.27 -2.58
C ILE A 147 4.38 -1.81 -3.86
N VAL A 148 4.28 -3.14 -3.94
CA VAL A 148 3.56 -3.83 -5.01
C VAL A 148 2.16 -4.18 -4.52
N SER A 149 1.12 -3.68 -5.16
CA SER A 149 -0.26 -3.90 -4.76
C SER A 149 -1.10 -4.41 -5.93
N ARG A 150 -2.11 -5.23 -5.62
CA ARG A 150 -3.11 -5.62 -6.62
C ARG A 150 -3.97 -4.43 -6.98
N ASP A 151 -4.32 -4.34 -8.26
CA ASP A 151 -5.20 -3.33 -8.80
C ASP A 151 -6.14 -3.98 -9.84
N VAL A 152 -7.19 -3.28 -10.22
CA VAL A 152 -8.16 -3.75 -11.23
C VAL A 152 -8.26 -2.72 -12.32
N LYS A 153 -8.09 -3.16 -13.56
CA LYS A 153 -8.25 -2.31 -14.74
C LYS A 153 -9.47 -2.76 -15.54
N ARG A 154 -10.32 -1.81 -15.87
CA ARG A 154 -11.46 -2.04 -16.75
C ARG A 154 -10.99 -2.11 -18.19
N TYR A 155 -11.38 -3.15 -18.91
CA TYR A 155 -10.99 -3.41 -20.27
C TYR A 155 -12.21 -3.39 -21.21
N TYR A 156 -12.09 -2.66 -22.29
CA TYR A 156 -13.12 -2.49 -23.33
C TYR A 156 -12.61 -3.10 -24.64
N PRO A 157 -12.89 -4.38 -24.94
CA PRO A 157 -12.33 -5.09 -26.10
C PRO A 157 -12.66 -4.40 -27.44
N ASN A 158 -13.84 -3.80 -27.51
CA ASN A 158 -14.36 -3.15 -28.73
C ASN A 158 -14.06 -1.63 -28.80
N GLY A 159 -13.13 -1.13 -27.98
CA GLY A 159 -12.74 0.27 -27.94
C GLY A 159 -13.91 1.21 -27.66
N ASN A 160 -14.16 2.15 -28.57
CA ASN A 160 -15.23 3.15 -28.38
C ASN A 160 -16.64 2.64 -28.74
N PHE A 161 -16.81 1.38 -29.07
CA PHE A 161 -18.14 0.82 -29.38
C PHE A 161 -19.06 0.93 -28.17
N LEU A 162 -20.22 1.56 -28.36
CA LEU A 162 -21.20 1.85 -27.33
C LEU A 162 -20.66 2.65 -26.11
N ALA A 163 -19.59 3.41 -26.27
CA ALA A 163 -18.95 4.12 -25.17
C ALA A 163 -19.90 5.02 -24.39
N SER A 164 -20.85 5.69 -25.05
CA SER A 164 -21.87 6.52 -24.41
C SER A 164 -22.92 5.73 -23.61
N ALA A 165 -23.20 4.50 -24.01
CA ALA A 165 -24.15 3.62 -23.31
C ALA A 165 -23.45 2.85 -22.18
N LEU A 166 -22.29 2.28 -22.44
CA LEU A 166 -21.48 1.55 -21.44
C LEU A 166 -20.99 2.49 -20.35
N GLY A 167 -20.53 3.68 -20.76
CA GLY A 167 -19.93 4.65 -19.84
C GLY A 167 -18.49 4.32 -19.49
N GLY A 168 -18.02 4.87 -18.39
CA GLY A 168 -16.65 4.68 -17.90
C GLY A 168 -16.57 4.79 -16.41
N ILE A 169 -15.42 4.38 -15.87
CA ILE A 169 -15.07 4.45 -14.45
C ILE A 169 -13.91 5.45 -14.24
N ASN A 170 -13.78 5.96 -13.02
CA ASN A 170 -12.61 6.73 -12.61
C ASN A 170 -11.43 5.81 -12.22
N SER A 171 -10.31 6.42 -11.80
CA SER A 171 -9.14 5.69 -11.33
C SER A 171 -9.35 4.88 -10.05
N GLU A 172 -10.42 5.13 -9.32
CA GLU A 172 -10.79 4.42 -8.09
C GLU A 172 -11.80 3.29 -8.35
N GLY A 173 -12.20 3.11 -9.62
CA GLY A 173 -13.16 2.08 -10.01
C GLY A 173 -14.62 2.49 -9.88
N VAL A 174 -14.93 3.75 -9.56
CA VAL A 174 -16.28 4.29 -9.42
C VAL A 174 -16.85 4.63 -10.80
N GLY A 175 -18.08 4.22 -11.07
CA GLY A 175 -18.79 4.51 -12.31
C GLY A 175 -19.06 6.00 -12.47
N LEU A 176 -18.74 6.56 -13.65
CA LEU A 176 -18.92 7.97 -13.93
C LEU A 176 -20.15 8.22 -14.82
N THR A 177 -20.42 7.34 -15.75
CA THR A 177 -21.50 7.50 -16.77
C THR A 177 -22.03 6.15 -17.20
N GLY A 178 -23.19 6.16 -17.89
CA GLY A 178 -23.77 5.00 -18.55
C GLY A 178 -24.11 3.84 -17.63
N ILE A 179 -24.02 2.62 -18.13
CA ILE A 179 -24.28 1.39 -17.40
C ILE A 179 -23.32 1.26 -16.20
N GLU A 180 -22.06 1.68 -16.36
CA GLU A 180 -21.07 1.66 -15.27
C GLU A 180 -21.51 2.48 -14.05
N LEU A 181 -22.15 3.64 -14.27
CA LEU A 181 -22.70 4.46 -13.18
C LEU A 181 -24.00 3.84 -12.61
N GLN A 182 -24.87 3.30 -13.48
CA GLN A 182 -26.15 2.77 -13.07
C GLN A 182 -26.03 1.56 -12.11
N TYR A 183 -24.95 0.78 -12.25
CA TYR A 183 -24.68 -0.43 -11.47
C TYR A 183 -23.44 -0.26 -10.57
N ASP A 184 -23.19 0.95 -10.10
CA ASP A 184 -22.09 1.29 -9.19
C ASP A 184 -22.49 1.13 -7.71
N GLU A 185 -23.13 0.02 -7.36
CA GLU A 185 -23.57 -0.29 -5.98
C GLU A 185 -22.64 -1.32 -5.31
#